data_741497b202802d29966cbb490c00fba2
#
_entry.id   741497b202802d29966cbb490c00fba2
#
_cell.length_a   1.000
_cell.length_b   1.000
_cell.length_c   1.000
_cell.angle_alpha   90.00
_cell.angle_beta   90.00
_cell.angle_gamma   90.00
#
_symmetry.space_group_name_H-M   'P 1'
#
loop_
_entity.id
_entity.type
_entity.pdbx_description
1 polymer ?
#
loop_
_entity_poly.entity_id
_entity_poly.type
_entity_poly.pdbx_seq_one_letter_code
_entity_poly.pdbx_strand_id
1 'polypeptide(L)'
;ADFRELLEKEKDLDAVKIMTPDHLHATISIAAMKRGKHVMMHKPIANRLSEVKMVIDTARKTKVATHFLPWDSNGNAPMQQVMEWIKAGEIGTLREVHNWSSRPMWPQYATLPDDAAPIPEGFDWNLWLGPEAERAYHPHYTNMVFRGWYDFGGGSMADMGHYSLWTVFNALQLEAPTSIDPMLSHQCILKDHIASTVKNDYSFPIAGAVRFRFPARGDRPSIDLVWHEGGMRPPTPEELEGGELENEGMMFVGDKGKILGGFRVENPRLLSKKASPPAANQQRRQQQRQPGDVSPGIRQWMAACKGGEQSPGNFTNAWPISEAVNLYAVAMRTGRRLVYDAASGKITNVPAANKYLSREYRKGWELESA
;
A
#
# COMPACT_ATOMS: atom_id res chain seq x y z
N ALA A 1 -5.42 -2.03 25.86
CA ALA A 1 -6.42 -1.01 26.21
C ALA A 1 -7.36 -0.81 25.02
N ASP A 2 -8.65 -0.58 25.29
CA ASP A 2 -9.66 -0.30 24.27
C ASP A 2 -9.58 1.17 23.85
N PHE A 3 -9.48 1.43 22.56
CA PHE A 3 -9.44 2.80 22.02
C PHE A 3 -10.74 3.58 22.30
N ARG A 4 -11.88 2.88 22.44
CA ARG A 4 -13.18 3.49 22.75
C ARG A 4 -13.16 4.09 24.15
N GLU A 5 -12.65 3.33 25.13
CA GLU A 5 -12.44 3.84 26.49
C GLU A 5 -11.44 4.99 26.55
N LEU A 6 -10.33 4.89 25.77
CA LEU A 6 -9.35 5.96 25.67
C LEU A 6 -10.01 7.26 25.19
N LEU A 7 -10.76 7.21 24.09
CA LEU A 7 -11.43 8.38 23.53
C LEU A 7 -12.56 8.92 24.40
N GLU A 8 -13.13 8.08 25.26
CA GLU A 8 -14.16 8.48 26.22
C GLU A 8 -13.56 9.12 27.48
N LYS A 9 -12.48 8.57 28.01
CA LYS A 9 -11.87 9.01 29.28
C LYS A 9 -10.94 10.20 29.09
N GLU A 10 -10.11 10.19 28.02
CA GLU A 10 -9.07 11.19 27.78
C GLU A 10 -9.60 12.33 26.89
N LYS A 11 -10.34 13.27 27.51
CA LYS A 11 -10.95 14.39 26.79
C LYS A 11 -9.94 15.41 26.28
N ASP A 12 -8.80 15.55 26.96
CA ASP A 12 -7.76 16.56 26.66
C ASP A 12 -6.83 16.15 25.51
N LEU A 13 -7.05 14.97 24.89
CA LEU A 13 -6.28 14.59 23.70
C LEU A 13 -6.64 15.49 22.54
N ASP A 14 -5.64 16.13 21.91
CA ASP A 14 -5.79 16.87 20.64
C ASP A 14 -5.71 15.94 19.44
N ALA A 15 -4.87 14.89 19.52
CA ALA A 15 -4.53 14.07 18.39
C ALA A 15 -4.23 12.61 18.79
N VAL A 16 -4.38 11.70 17.85
CA VAL A 16 -4.04 10.28 18.00
C VAL A 16 -3.10 9.82 16.89
N LYS A 17 -2.17 8.93 17.25
CA LYS A 17 -1.33 8.21 16.29
C LYS A 17 -1.74 6.75 16.25
N ILE A 18 -2.14 6.27 15.07
CA ILE A 18 -2.65 4.91 14.87
C ILE A 18 -1.56 4.06 14.22
N MET A 19 -1.12 3.00 14.91
CA MET A 19 -0.12 2.02 14.46
C MET A 19 -0.55 0.60 14.86
N THR A 20 -1.83 0.34 14.84
CA THR A 20 -2.43 -0.97 15.08
C THR A 20 -2.33 -1.86 13.84
N PRO A 21 -2.79 -3.13 13.88
CA PRO A 21 -2.97 -3.92 12.67
C PRO A 21 -3.90 -3.27 11.65
N ASP A 22 -3.66 -3.55 10.36
CA ASP A 22 -4.27 -2.87 9.23
C ASP A 22 -5.81 -2.83 9.27
N HIS A 23 -6.44 -3.94 9.71
CA HIS A 23 -7.91 -4.09 9.79
C HIS A 23 -8.59 -3.23 10.85
N LEU A 24 -7.82 -2.67 11.80
CA LEU A 24 -8.34 -1.79 12.85
C LEU A 24 -8.26 -0.30 12.48
N HIS A 25 -7.52 0.06 11.44
CA HIS A 25 -7.21 1.45 11.12
C HIS A 25 -8.46 2.28 10.86
N ALA A 26 -9.40 1.78 10.06
CA ALA A 26 -10.63 2.51 9.72
C ALA A 26 -11.48 2.77 10.97
N THR A 27 -11.72 1.75 11.78
CA THR A 27 -12.55 1.84 12.98
C THR A 27 -12.01 2.88 13.96
N ILE A 28 -10.70 2.82 14.24
CA ILE A 28 -10.07 3.74 15.19
C ILE A 28 -10.01 5.17 14.65
N SER A 29 -9.65 5.35 13.36
CA SER A 29 -9.52 6.68 12.78
C SER A 29 -10.86 7.40 12.65
N ILE A 30 -11.92 6.70 12.24
CA ILE A 30 -13.26 7.27 12.15
C ILE A 30 -13.76 7.69 13.53
N ALA A 31 -13.61 6.82 14.53
CA ALA A 31 -14.02 7.13 15.91
C ALA A 31 -13.28 8.35 16.48
N ALA A 32 -11.98 8.49 16.21
CA ALA A 32 -11.17 9.63 16.64
C ALA A 32 -11.59 10.93 15.92
N MET A 33 -11.69 10.89 14.59
CA MET A 33 -12.05 12.06 13.78
C MET A 33 -13.43 12.60 14.12
N LYS A 34 -14.42 11.75 14.38
CA LYS A 34 -15.77 12.15 14.82
C LYS A 34 -15.80 12.83 16.19
N ARG A 35 -14.81 12.55 17.03
CA ARG A 35 -14.60 13.23 18.31
C ARG A 35 -13.71 14.48 18.20
N GLY A 36 -13.48 14.95 16.97
CA GLY A 36 -12.67 16.14 16.69
C GLY A 36 -11.17 15.96 16.90
N LYS A 37 -10.70 14.71 17.08
CA LYS A 37 -9.27 14.45 17.27
C LYS A 37 -8.55 14.42 15.95
N HIS A 38 -7.40 15.09 15.86
CA HIS A 38 -6.50 15.00 14.71
C HIS A 38 -5.91 13.59 14.60
N VAL A 39 -5.65 13.10 13.39
CA VAL A 39 -5.21 11.71 13.19
C VAL A 39 -3.94 11.63 12.35
N MET A 40 -2.93 10.96 12.90
CA MET A 40 -1.80 10.45 12.16
C MET A 40 -1.89 8.92 12.10
N MET A 41 -1.72 8.34 10.91
CA MET A 41 -1.89 6.90 10.75
C MET A 41 -0.78 6.27 9.91
N HIS A 42 -0.38 5.07 10.29
CA HIS A 42 0.50 4.23 9.49
C HIS A 42 -0.28 3.56 8.35
N LYS A 43 0.42 2.96 7.39
CA LYS A 43 -0.18 2.27 6.24
C LYS A 43 -0.74 0.88 6.62
N PRO A 44 -1.76 0.45 5.87
CA PRO A 44 -2.60 1.17 4.92
C PRO A 44 -3.63 2.06 5.63
N ILE A 45 -4.38 2.90 4.89
CA ILE A 45 -5.51 3.63 5.49
C ILE A 45 -6.57 2.66 5.99
N ALA A 46 -6.86 1.62 5.21
CA ALA A 46 -7.69 0.48 5.59
C ALA A 46 -7.40 -0.68 4.64
N ASN A 47 -7.80 -1.89 5.01
CA ASN A 47 -7.65 -3.08 4.18
C ASN A 47 -8.95 -3.50 3.46
N ARG A 48 -9.92 -2.58 3.34
CA ARG A 48 -11.12 -2.68 2.48
C ARG A 48 -11.36 -1.34 1.80
N LEU A 49 -11.72 -1.38 0.51
CA LEU A 49 -11.92 -0.15 -0.26
C LEU A 49 -13.06 0.71 0.29
N SER A 50 -14.17 0.09 0.70
CA SER A 50 -15.28 0.79 1.32
C SER A 50 -14.87 1.55 2.59
N GLU A 51 -13.99 0.97 3.37
CA GLU A 51 -13.46 1.60 4.60
C GLU A 51 -12.54 2.76 4.29
N VAL A 52 -11.65 2.62 3.29
CA VAL A 52 -10.82 3.74 2.83
C VAL A 52 -11.70 4.92 2.46
N LYS A 53 -12.77 4.67 1.69
CA LYS A 53 -13.72 5.72 1.32
C LYS A 53 -14.36 6.37 2.55
N MET A 54 -14.83 5.58 3.51
CA MET A 54 -15.44 6.12 4.74
C MET A 54 -14.45 6.95 5.57
N VAL A 55 -13.19 6.53 5.68
CA VAL A 55 -12.13 7.29 6.37
C VAL A 55 -11.91 8.63 5.68
N ILE A 56 -11.78 8.65 4.34
CA ILE A 56 -11.58 9.87 3.55
C ILE A 56 -12.79 10.81 3.68
N ASP A 57 -14.00 10.29 3.56
CA ASP A 57 -15.22 11.07 3.67
C ASP A 57 -15.39 11.65 5.09
N THR A 58 -15.03 10.89 6.12
CA THR A 58 -15.01 11.37 7.50
C THR A 58 -13.99 12.50 7.68
N ALA A 59 -12.78 12.35 7.14
CA ALA A 59 -11.75 13.38 7.21
C ALA A 59 -12.22 14.69 6.53
N ARG A 60 -12.88 14.59 5.38
CA ARG A 60 -13.46 15.75 4.67
C ARG A 60 -14.56 16.44 5.46
N LYS A 61 -15.44 15.67 6.09
CA LYS A 61 -16.58 16.20 6.88
C LYS A 61 -16.13 16.85 8.17
N THR A 62 -15.23 16.20 8.91
CA THR A 62 -14.77 16.70 10.22
C THR A 62 -13.72 17.79 10.12
N LYS A 63 -13.02 17.91 8.97
CA LYS A 63 -11.97 18.87 8.70
C LYS A 63 -10.78 18.82 9.70
N VAL A 64 -10.66 17.75 10.46
CA VAL A 64 -9.51 17.56 11.36
C VAL A 64 -8.23 17.38 10.55
N ALA A 65 -7.08 17.73 11.14
CA ALA A 65 -5.80 17.52 10.50
C ALA A 65 -5.48 16.03 10.44
N THR A 66 -5.19 15.53 9.24
CA THR A 66 -4.81 14.14 9.01
C THR A 66 -3.43 14.01 8.41
N HIS A 67 -2.73 12.91 8.70
CA HIS A 67 -1.44 12.61 8.10
C HIS A 67 -1.24 11.11 7.95
N PHE A 68 -0.88 10.70 6.74
CA PHE A 68 -0.56 9.33 6.38
C PHE A 68 0.96 9.16 6.36
N LEU A 69 1.49 8.41 7.31
CA LEU A 69 2.93 8.33 7.59
C LEU A 69 3.84 7.90 6.42
N PRO A 70 3.38 7.10 5.43
CA PRO A 70 4.22 6.80 4.28
C PRO A 70 4.59 8.01 3.42
N TRP A 71 3.85 9.12 3.53
CA TRP A 71 4.20 10.32 2.79
C TRP A 71 5.56 10.86 3.22
N ASP A 72 6.44 11.03 2.27
CA ASP A 72 7.78 11.57 2.49
C ASP A 72 8.14 12.54 1.36
N SER A 73 8.53 13.75 1.73
CA SER A 73 9.00 14.76 0.80
C SER A 73 10.38 14.44 0.19
N ASN A 74 11.12 13.51 0.79
CA ASN A 74 12.48 13.18 0.32
C ASN A 74 12.50 12.48 -1.06
N GLY A 75 11.41 11.83 -1.45
CA GLY A 75 11.26 11.25 -2.78
C GLY A 75 10.98 12.26 -3.89
N ASN A 76 10.68 13.52 -3.55
CA ASN A 76 10.25 14.51 -4.54
C ASN A 76 11.38 14.91 -5.50
N ALA A 77 12.60 15.18 -5.01
CA ALA A 77 13.71 15.61 -5.86
C ALA A 77 14.17 14.54 -6.87
N PRO A 78 14.36 13.25 -6.50
CA PRO A 78 14.61 12.19 -7.46
C PRO A 78 13.48 12.04 -8.50
N MET A 79 12.22 12.13 -8.07
CA MET A 79 11.08 12.03 -8.96
C MET A 79 10.97 13.23 -9.90
N GLN A 80 11.31 14.44 -9.44
CA GLN A 80 11.41 15.62 -10.30
C GLN A 80 12.42 15.42 -11.42
N GLN A 81 13.60 14.87 -11.13
CA GLN A 81 14.60 14.54 -12.15
C GLN A 81 14.05 13.55 -13.18
N VAL A 82 13.33 12.52 -12.75
CA VAL A 82 12.66 11.56 -13.66
C VAL A 82 11.65 12.29 -14.55
N MET A 83 10.83 13.19 -13.98
CA MET A 83 9.85 13.95 -14.74
C MET A 83 10.48 14.90 -15.74
N GLU A 84 11.63 15.53 -15.41
CA GLU A 84 12.40 16.34 -16.33
C GLU A 84 12.87 15.53 -17.56
N TRP A 85 13.43 14.32 -17.34
CA TRP A 85 13.84 13.45 -18.44
C TRP A 85 12.67 12.96 -19.29
N ILE A 86 11.54 12.61 -18.67
CA ILE A 86 10.31 12.23 -19.40
C ILE A 86 9.84 13.40 -20.27
N LYS A 87 9.80 14.62 -19.71
CA LYS A 87 9.38 15.84 -20.41
C LYS A 87 10.35 16.24 -21.55
N ALA A 88 11.64 16.02 -21.34
CA ALA A 88 12.67 16.24 -22.36
C ALA A 88 12.63 15.20 -23.48
N GLY A 89 11.84 14.11 -23.33
CA GLY A 89 11.71 13.04 -24.31
C GLY A 89 12.89 12.07 -24.34
N GLU A 90 13.71 12.03 -23.27
CA GLU A 90 14.90 11.17 -23.17
C GLU A 90 14.56 9.67 -23.30
N ILE A 91 13.39 9.28 -22.87
CA ILE A 91 12.90 7.90 -22.99
C ILE A 91 11.76 7.77 -24.02
N GLY A 92 11.44 8.86 -24.75
CA GLY A 92 10.27 8.91 -25.61
C GLY A 92 8.97 8.98 -24.81
N THR A 93 7.92 8.32 -25.30
CA THR A 93 6.63 8.26 -24.60
C THR A 93 6.68 7.23 -23.48
N LEU A 94 6.43 7.65 -22.23
CA LEU A 94 6.33 6.73 -21.09
C LEU A 94 5.19 5.73 -21.33
N ARG A 95 5.47 4.42 -21.15
CA ARG A 95 4.53 3.32 -21.34
C ARG A 95 4.28 2.54 -20.08
N GLU A 96 5.34 2.20 -19.36
CA GLU A 96 5.25 1.36 -18.17
C GLU A 96 6.07 1.93 -17.02
N VAL A 97 5.60 1.67 -15.81
CA VAL A 97 6.34 1.87 -14.58
C VAL A 97 6.38 0.55 -13.85
N HIS A 98 7.57 0.03 -13.56
CA HIS A 98 7.75 -1.15 -12.74
C HIS A 98 8.29 -0.75 -11.38
N ASN A 99 7.69 -1.28 -10.31
CA ASN A 99 8.22 -1.19 -8.96
C ASN A 99 8.25 -2.60 -8.37
N TRP A 100 9.36 -2.97 -7.77
CA TRP A 100 9.54 -4.31 -7.21
C TRP A 100 10.20 -4.25 -5.83
N SER A 101 9.83 -5.24 -4.99
CA SER A 101 10.44 -5.44 -3.68
C SER A 101 10.52 -6.93 -3.37
N SER A 102 11.68 -7.36 -2.88
CA SER A 102 11.88 -8.72 -2.38
C SER A 102 11.34 -8.91 -0.97
N ARG A 103 10.92 -7.85 -0.30
CA ARG A 103 10.47 -7.84 1.10
C ARG A 103 9.25 -6.94 1.31
N PRO A 104 8.43 -7.23 2.32
CA PRO A 104 8.43 -8.48 3.08
C PRO A 104 7.86 -9.62 2.26
N MET A 105 8.20 -10.84 2.65
CA MET A 105 7.53 -12.05 2.15
C MET A 105 6.58 -12.55 3.25
N TRP A 106 5.33 -12.77 2.86
CA TRP A 106 4.32 -13.32 3.76
C TRP A 106 4.12 -14.80 3.47
N PRO A 107 3.96 -15.65 4.50
CA PRO A 107 3.65 -17.05 4.26
C PRO A 107 2.28 -17.18 3.59
N GLN A 108 2.18 -18.05 2.59
CA GLN A 108 0.90 -18.52 2.10
C GLN A 108 0.48 -19.74 2.93
N TYR A 109 -0.62 -19.63 3.66
CA TYR A 109 -1.11 -20.71 4.50
C TYR A 109 -1.93 -21.71 3.68
N ALA A 110 -1.61 -23.00 3.83
CA ALA A 110 -2.31 -24.06 3.10
C ALA A 110 -3.71 -24.33 3.66
N THR A 111 -3.88 -24.18 4.97
CA THR A 111 -5.14 -24.37 5.72
C THR A 111 -5.36 -23.25 6.69
N LEU A 112 -6.60 -23.05 7.10
CA LEU A 112 -6.87 -22.25 8.30
C LEU A 112 -6.37 -23.05 9.52
N PRO A 113 -5.82 -22.38 10.55
CA PRO A 113 -5.52 -23.05 11.81
C PRO A 113 -6.77 -23.69 12.42
N ASP A 114 -6.68 -24.96 12.75
CA ASP A 114 -7.76 -25.78 13.33
C ASP A 114 -7.45 -26.19 14.79
N ASP A 115 -6.23 -25.94 15.26
CA ASP A 115 -5.79 -26.13 16.62
C ASP A 115 -5.96 -24.84 17.43
N ALA A 116 -6.56 -24.97 18.61
CA ALA A 116 -6.70 -23.85 19.55
C ALA A 116 -5.39 -23.62 20.29
N ALA A 117 -4.83 -22.42 20.18
CA ALA A 117 -3.67 -22.01 20.96
C ALA A 117 -4.13 -21.16 22.17
N PRO A 118 -3.43 -21.22 23.33
CA PRO A 118 -3.74 -20.36 24.46
C PRO A 118 -3.47 -18.89 24.10
N ILE A 119 -4.37 -18.02 24.49
CA ILE A 119 -4.16 -16.58 24.36
C ILE A 119 -3.04 -16.17 25.31
N PRO A 120 -1.98 -15.47 24.83
CA PRO A 120 -0.91 -14.99 25.70
C PRO A 120 -1.43 -14.10 26.82
N GLU A 121 -0.81 -14.19 28.00
CA GLU A 121 -1.15 -13.33 29.13
C GLU A 121 -1.06 -11.84 28.75
N GLY A 122 -2.06 -11.06 29.12
CA GLY A 122 -2.13 -9.62 28.79
C GLY A 122 -2.52 -9.30 27.35
N PHE A 123 -2.76 -10.31 26.50
CA PHE A 123 -3.20 -10.11 25.13
C PHE A 123 -4.72 -10.24 25.02
N ASP A 124 -5.40 -9.18 24.59
CA ASP A 124 -6.85 -9.18 24.36
C ASP A 124 -7.15 -9.55 22.91
N TRP A 125 -7.50 -10.82 22.68
CA TRP A 125 -7.83 -11.32 21.36
C TRP A 125 -9.10 -10.68 20.78
N ASN A 126 -10.09 -10.35 21.60
CA ASN A 126 -11.32 -9.71 21.16
C ASN A 126 -11.06 -8.31 20.62
N LEU A 127 -10.23 -7.51 21.29
CA LEU A 127 -9.82 -6.20 20.81
C LEU A 127 -8.92 -6.29 19.57
N TRP A 128 -8.04 -7.31 19.52
CA TRP A 128 -7.17 -7.50 18.36
C TRP A 128 -7.96 -7.94 17.11
N LEU A 129 -8.90 -8.88 17.29
CA LEU A 129 -9.77 -9.38 16.22
C LEU A 129 -10.64 -8.26 15.64
N GLY A 130 -11.08 -7.34 16.48
CA GLY A 130 -11.75 -6.11 16.04
C GLY A 130 -13.00 -6.38 15.22
N PRO A 131 -13.11 -5.78 14.00
CA PRO A 131 -14.27 -5.90 13.13
C PRO A 131 -14.40 -7.26 12.42
N GLU A 132 -13.37 -8.12 12.49
CA GLU A 132 -13.36 -9.39 11.76
C GLU A 132 -14.26 -10.44 12.42
N ALA A 133 -14.70 -11.39 11.60
CA ALA A 133 -15.56 -12.49 12.05
C ALA A 133 -14.91 -13.29 13.21
N GLU A 134 -15.76 -13.75 14.13
CA GLU A 134 -15.34 -14.50 15.31
C GLU A 134 -14.56 -15.78 14.93
N ARG A 135 -13.40 -15.95 15.56
CA ARG A 135 -12.57 -17.15 15.40
C ARG A 135 -11.67 -17.34 16.61
N ALA A 136 -11.20 -18.57 16.80
CA ALA A 136 -10.23 -18.89 17.84
C ALA A 136 -8.90 -18.16 17.59
N TYR A 137 -8.21 -17.82 18.69
CA TYR A 137 -6.87 -17.28 18.61
C TYR A 137 -5.89 -18.32 18.06
N HIS A 138 -5.00 -17.86 17.18
CA HIS A 138 -3.83 -18.61 16.79
C HIS A 138 -2.66 -17.66 16.50
N PRO A 139 -1.39 -18.00 16.85
CA PRO A 139 -0.24 -17.13 16.66
C PRO A 139 0.03 -16.79 15.19
N HIS A 140 -0.40 -17.62 14.24
CA HIS A 140 -0.29 -17.35 12.80
C HIS A 140 -1.13 -16.13 12.34
N TYR A 141 -2.12 -15.70 13.13
CA TYR A 141 -2.90 -14.49 12.82
C TYR A 141 -2.27 -13.21 13.33
N THR A 142 -1.26 -13.30 14.21
CA THR A 142 -0.71 -12.15 14.93
C THR A 142 0.71 -11.79 14.51
N ASN A 143 1.37 -10.91 15.26
CA ASN A 143 2.68 -10.36 14.91
C ASN A 143 2.70 -9.76 13.48
N MET A 144 3.84 -9.75 12.82
CA MET A 144 3.95 -9.17 11.48
C MET A 144 3.27 -10.03 10.39
N VAL A 145 3.11 -11.34 10.63
CA VAL A 145 2.57 -12.28 9.64
C VAL A 145 1.07 -12.11 9.37
N PHE A 146 0.36 -11.32 10.18
CA PHE A 146 -1.04 -10.99 9.96
C PHE A 146 -1.29 -10.39 8.57
N ARG A 147 -0.29 -9.74 7.97
CA ARG A 147 -0.40 -9.13 6.65
C ARG A 147 -0.52 -10.12 5.50
N GLY A 148 -0.19 -11.39 5.75
CA GLY A 148 -0.40 -12.49 4.81
C GLY A 148 -1.85 -12.99 4.73
N TRP A 149 -2.74 -12.54 5.64
CA TRP A 149 -4.16 -12.90 5.66
C TRP A 149 -5.00 -11.76 5.12
N TYR A 150 -5.89 -12.05 4.16
CA TYR A 150 -6.77 -11.05 3.57
C TYR A 150 -7.67 -10.34 4.59
N ASP A 151 -8.05 -11.02 5.66
CA ASP A 151 -8.90 -10.43 6.69
C ASP A 151 -8.15 -9.37 7.51
N PHE A 152 -6.89 -9.62 7.83
CA PHE A 152 -6.15 -8.78 8.76
C PHE A 152 -5.21 -7.77 8.11
N GLY A 153 -4.74 -8.02 6.89
CA GLY A 153 -3.78 -7.17 6.22
C GLY A 153 -4.03 -6.97 4.73
N GLY A 154 -3.23 -6.13 4.12
CA GLY A 154 -3.31 -5.77 2.70
C GLY A 154 -2.18 -6.34 1.83
N GLY A 155 -1.40 -7.32 2.32
CA GLY A 155 -0.30 -7.91 1.56
C GLY A 155 0.92 -7.00 1.41
N SER A 156 1.81 -7.35 0.49
CA SER A 156 3.09 -6.65 0.30
C SER A 156 2.92 -5.25 -0.28
N MET A 157 1.99 -5.04 -1.20
CA MET A 157 1.77 -3.71 -1.78
C MET A 157 1.21 -2.72 -0.75
N ALA A 158 0.34 -3.17 0.15
CA ALA A 158 -0.15 -2.32 1.24
C ALA A 158 0.97 -1.99 2.26
N ASP A 159 1.89 -2.93 2.49
CA ASP A 159 3.01 -2.72 3.39
C ASP A 159 4.08 -1.80 2.79
N MET A 160 4.50 -2.03 1.57
CA MET A 160 5.65 -1.35 0.95
C MET A 160 5.27 -0.37 -0.16
N GLY A 161 4.26 -0.67 -0.97
CA GLY A 161 3.90 0.13 -2.14
C GLY A 161 3.51 1.58 -1.81
N HIS A 162 2.90 1.83 -0.65
CA HIS A 162 2.62 3.21 -0.22
C HIS A 162 3.88 4.07 -0.07
N TYR A 163 5.01 3.48 0.32
CA TYR A 163 6.27 4.21 0.48
C TYR A 163 6.93 4.57 -0.85
N SER A 164 6.83 3.69 -1.84
CA SER A 164 7.53 3.84 -3.12
C SER A 164 6.67 4.53 -4.19
N LEU A 165 5.38 4.23 -4.22
CA LEU A 165 4.51 4.63 -5.32
C LEU A 165 3.80 5.97 -5.10
N TRP A 166 3.71 6.49 -3.87
CA TRP A 166 2.97 7.74 -3.64
C TRP A 166 3.52 8.91 -4.46
N THR A 167 4.84 9.08 -4.51
CA THR A 167 5.47 10.13 -5.35
C THR A 167 5.20 9.92 -6.83
N VAL A 168 5.14 8.66 -7.28
CA VAL A 168 4.79 8.29 -8.66
C VAL A 168 3.34 8.66 -8.96
N PHE A 169 2.39 8.31 -8.07
CA PHE A 169 0.98 8.66 -8.22
C PHE A 169 0.79 10.17 -8.34
N ASN A 170 1.46 10.94 -7.49
CA ASN A 170 1.39 12.40 -7.53
C ASN A 170 2.01 12.99 -8.79
N ALA A 171 3.23 12.58 -9.14
CA ALA A 171 3.96 13.14 -10.26
C ALA A 171 3.31 12.82 -11.61
N LEU A 172 2.82 11.60 -11.78
CA LEU A 172 2.12 11.15 -12.99
C LEU A 172 0.61 11.40 -12.94
N GLN A 173 0.09 12.02 -11.86
CA GLN A 173 -1.33 12.27 -11.66
C GLN A 173 -2.18 11.01 -11.90
N LEU A 174 -1.76 9.89 -11.32
CA LEU A 174 -2.51 8.64 -11.39
C LEU A 174 -3.74 8.73 -10.49
N GLU A 175 -4.88 8.35 -11.04
CA GLU A 175 -6.16 8.21 -10.33
C GLU A 175 -6.53 6.72 -10.26
N ALA A 176 -7.81 6.41 -10.42
CA ALA A 176 -8.25 5.02 -10.44
C ALA A 176 -7.76 4.26 -11.67
N PRO A 177 -7.24 3.03 -11.51
CA PRO A 177 -6.95 2.15 -12.64
C PRO A 177 -8.25 1.64 -13.27
N THR A 178 -8.25 1.42 -14.58
CA THR A 178 -9.39 0.83 -15.32
C THR A 178 -9.36 -0.69 -15.30
N SER A 179 -8.18 -1.31 -15.16
CA SER A 179 -8.05 -2.75 -14.98
C SER A 179 -6.86 -3.11 -14.10
N ILE A 180 -6.99 -4.23 -13.41
CA ILE A 180 -5.99 -4.81 -12.52
C ILE A 180 -5.82 -6.28 -12.91
N ASP A 181 -4.61 -6.67 -13.30
CA ASP A 181 -4.33 -7.99 -13.86
C ASP A 181 -3.22 -8.69 -13.05
N PRO A 182 -3.56 -9.70 -12.23
CA PRO A 182 -2.60 -10.40 -11.39
C PRO A 182 -1.96 -11.57 -12.12
N MET A 183 -0.65 -11.73 -11.95
CA MET A 183 0.13 -12.91 -12.31
C MET A 183 0.70 -13.50 -11.03
N LEU A 184 0.22 -14.69 -10.62
CA LEU A 184 0.42 -15.21 -9.27
C LEU A 184 1.28 -16.47 -9.25
N SER A 185 2.12 -16.57 -8.24
CA SER A 185 2.83 -17.79 -7.86
C SER A 185 2.33 -18.26 -6.49
N HIS A 186 1.97 -19.54 -6.42
CA HIS A 186 1.43 -20.15 -5.22
C HIS A 186 2.43 -21.14 -4.61
N GLN A 187 2.36 -21.32 -3.31
CA GLN A 187 3.10 -22.34 -2.61
C GLN A 187 2.65 -23.73 -3.12
N CYS A 188 3.61 -24.62 -3.27
CA CYS A 188 3.40 -26.04 -3.52
C CYS A 188 3.64 -26.83 -2.22
N ILE A 189 2.72 -27.70 -1.88
CA ILE A 189 2.84 -28.64 -0.75
C ILE A 189 2.78 -30.07 -1.26
N LEU A 190 3.36 -30.98 -0.49
CA LEU A 190 3.25 -32.40 -0.73
C LEU A 190 1.99 -32.93 0.00
N LYS A 191 1.07 -33.54 -0.75
CA LYS A 191 -0.12 -34.20 -0.23
C LYS A 191 -0.20 -35.58 -0.83
N ASP A 192 -0.21 -36.63 0.02
CA ASP A 192 -0.26 -38.03 -0.41
C ASP A 192 0.80 -38.35 -1.49
N HIS A 193 2.02 -37.88 -1.28
CA HIS A 193 3.16 -38.00 -2.21
C HIS A 193 3.00 -37.28 -3.55
N ILE A 194 1.98 -36.42 -3.69
CA ILE A 194 1.71 -35.64 -4.90
C ILE A 194 1.89 -34.14 -4.62
N ALA A 195 2.60 -33.46 -5.52
CA ALA A 195 2.72 -32.01 -5.47
C ALA A 195 1.35 -31.35 -5.72
N SER A 196 0.91 -30.54 -4.77
CA SER A 196 -0.38 -29.84 -4.81
C SER A 196 -0.18 -28.33 -4.61
N THR A 197 -0.77 -27.54 -5.49
CA THR A 197 -0.72 -26.09 -5.39
C THR A 197 -1.70 -25.60 -4.33
N VAL A 198 -1.22 -24.74 -3.42
CA VAL A 198 -2.06 -24.07 -2.42
C VAL A 198 -2.90 -23.00 -3.12
N LYS A 199 -4.22 -23.21 -3.17
CA LYS A 199 -5.19 -22.23 -3.68
C LYS A 199 -6.30 -22.03 -2.64
N ASN A 200 -6.42 -20.82 -2.16
CA ASN A 200 -7.47 -20.45 -1.20
C ASN A 200 -7.80 -18.96 -1.34
N ASP A 201 -8.80 -18.49 -0.59
CA ASP A 201 -9.26 -17.10 -0.59
C ASP A 201 -9.08 -16.39 0.76
N TYR A 202 -8.21 -16.93 1.63
CA TYR A 202 -7.93 -16.35 2.95
C TYR A 202 -6.50 -15.87 3.14
N SER A 203 -5.52 -16.37 2.38
CA SER A 203 -4.13 -15.90 2.47
C SER A 203 -3.55 -15.47 1.12
N PHE A 204 -2.64 -14.47 1.16
CA PHE A 204 -1.98 -13.99 -0.04
C PHE A 204 -1.08 -15.07 -0.67
N PRO A 205 -0.95 -15.11 -2.01
CA PRO A 205 0.07 -15.90 -2.70
C PRO A 205 1.49 -15.53 -2.25
N ILE A 206 2.43 -16.45 -2.42
CA ILE A 206 3.84 -16.20 -1.98
C ILE A 206 4.57 -15.18 -2.83
N ALA A 207 4.19 -15.02 -4.09
CA ALA A 207 4.79 -14.09 -5.02
C ALA A 207 3.81 -13.72 -6.13
N GLY A 208 4.06 -12.61 -6.77
CA GLY A 208 3.24 -12.19 -7.91
C GLY A 208 3.73 -10.90 -8.55
N ALA A 209 3.14 -10.62 -9.71
CA ALA A 209 3.17 -9.31 -10.33
C ALA A 209 1.75 -8.87 -10.63
N VAL A 210 1.42 -7.61 -10.35
CA VAL A 210 0.09 -7.07 -10.61
C VAL A 210 0.23 -5.85 -11.50
N ARG A 211 -0.41 -5.91 -12.67
CA ARG A 211 -0.43 -4.82 -13.65
C ARG A 211 -1.71 -4.00 -13.48
N PHE A 212 -1.53 -2.70 -13.31
CA PHE A 212 -2.60 -1.70 -13.28
C PHE A 212 -2.57 -0.90 -14.55
N ARG A 213 -3.68 -0.77 -15.23
CA ARG A 213 -3.81 0.12 -16.39
C ARG A 213 -4.45 1.43 -15.99
N PHE A 214 -3.72 2.51 -16.17
CA PHE A 214 -4.23 3.88 -15.99
C PHE A 214 -4.56 4.50 -17.33
N PRO A 215 -5.74 5.10 -17.49
CA PRO A 215 -6.14 5.74 -18.76
C PRO A 215 -5.29 6.97 -19.05
N ALA A 216 -5.29 7.40 -20.31
CA ALA A 216 -4.72 8.69 -20.69
C ALA A 216 -5.43 9.83 -19.94
N ARG A 217 -4.67 10.89 -19.62
CA ARG A 217 -5.20 12.08 -18.94
C ARG A 217 -4.43 13.33 -19.37
N GLY A 218 -5.11 14.29 -19.99
CA GLY A 218 -4.44 15.44 -20.60
C GLY A 218 -3.39 14.97 -21.59
N ASP A 219 -2.17 15.49 -21.47
CA ASP A 219 -1.04 15.11 -22.35
C ASP A 219 -0.38 13.78 -21.91
N ARG A 220 -0.73 13.23 -20.75
CA ARG A 220 -0.19 11.96 -20.28
C ARG A 220 -0.87 10.81 -21.05
N PRO A 221 -0.09 9.93 -21.73
CA PRO A 221 -0.65 8.73 -22.36
C PRO A 221 -1.20 7.75 -21.33
N SER A 222 -1.90 6.71 -21.79
CA SER A 222 -2.20 5.55 -20.92
C SER A 222 -0.90 4.90 -20.46
N ILE A 223 -0.85 4.49 -19.19
CA ILE A 223 0.34 3.91 -18.57
C ILE A 223 -0.05 2.60 -17.88
N ASP A 224 0.82 1.61 -17.96
CA ASP A 224 0.76 0.42 -17.12
C ASP A 224 1.73 0.60 -15.94
N LEU A 225 1.24 0.42 -14.71
CA LEU A 225 2.06 0.30 -13.52
C LEU A 225 2.07 -1.16 -13.11
N VAL A 226 3.26 -1.74 -12.90
CA VAL A 226 3.42 -3.13 -12.51
C VAL A 226 4.13 -3.22 -11.17
N TRP A 227 3.43 -3.71 -10.16
CA TRP A 227 3.98 -4.05 -8.87
C TRP A 227 4.45 -5.50 -8.89
N HIS A 228 5.70 -5.76 -8.44
CA HIS A 228 6.24 -7.11 -8.32
C HIS A 228 6.62 -7.38 -6.87
N GLU A 229 6.35 -8.58 -6.38
CA GLU A 229 6.60 -8.98 -5.00
C GLU A 229 7.04 -10.45 -4.88
N GLY A 230 7.50 -10.83 -3.67
CA GLY A 230 7.93 -12.21 -3.41
C GLY A 230 9.20 -12.61 -4.18
N GLY A 231 10.07 -11.64 -4.48
CA GLY A 231 11.30 -11.86 -5.24
C GLY A 231 11.15 -11.79 -6.76
N MET A 232 9.93 -11.60 -7.26
CA MET A 232 9.73 -11.36 -8.70
C MET A 232 10.23 -9.96 -9.08
N ARG A 233 10.83 -9.86 -10.27
CA ARG A 233 11.37 -8.63 -10.85
C ARG A 233 10.91 -8.48 -12.29
N PRO A 234 10.89 -7.27 -12.87
CA PRO A 234 10.69 -7.10 -14.29
C PRO A 234 11.84 -7.76 -15.09
N PRO A 235 11.68 -7.99 -16.39
CA PRO A 235 12.78 -8.42 -17.24
C PRO A 235 13.97 -7.47 -17.12
N THR A 236 15.17 -8.02 -16.98
CA THR A 236 16.41 -7.24 -16.93
C THR A 236 16.61 -6.49 -18.24
N PRO A 237 16.77 -5.16 -18.20
CA PRO A 237 17.03 -4.38 -19.40
C PRO A 237 18.31 -4.80 -20.12
N GLU A 238 18.28 -4.88 -21.45
CA GLU A 238 19.47 -5.19 -22.25
C GLU A 238 20.60 -4.18 -22.03
N GLU A 239 20.24 -2.94 -21.71
CA GLU A 239 21.18 -1.85 -21.44
C GLU A 239 22.05 -2.07 -20.18
N LEU A 240 21.73 -3.08 -19.36
CA LEU A 240 22.58 -3.50 -18.23
C LEU A 240 23.71 -4.45 -18.65
N GLU A 241 23.79 -4.87 -19.93
CA GLU A 241 24.90 -5.63 -20.52
C GLU A 241 25.32 -6.85 -19.68
N GLY A 242 24.34 -7.64 -19.21
CA GLY A 242 24.56 -8.80 -18.36
C GLY A 242 24.62 -8.51 -16.86
N GLY A 243 24.46 -7.26 -16.45
CA GLY A 243 24.22 -6.92 -15.05
C GLY A 243 22.84 -7.38 -14.57
N GLU A 244 22.65 -7.42 -13.26
CA GLU A 244 21.40 -7.80 -12.63
C GLU A 244 20.67 -6.58 -12.06
N LEU A 245 19.34 -6.70 -11.97
CA LEU A 245 18.54 -5.76 -11.19
C LEU A 245 18.74 -6.01 -9.70
N GLU A 246 18.81 -4.94 -8.93
CA GLU A 246 18.82 -5.00 -7.47
C GLU A 246 17.53 -5.70 -6.94
N ASN A 247 17.56 -6.15 -5.68
CA ASN A 247 16.43 -6.82 -5.05
C ASN A 247 15.19 -5.93 -4.90
N GLU A 248 15.38 -4.63 -4.93
CA GLU A 248 14.33 -3.62 -4.87
C GLU A 248 14.64 -2.51 -5.86
N GLY A 249 13.64 -1.97 -6.52
CA GLY A 249 13.87 -0.88 -7.45
C GLY A 249 12.62 -0.36 -8.12
N MET A 250 12.84 0.63 -8.97
CA MET A 250 11.82 1.23 -9.81
C MET A 250 12.38 1.51 -11.21
N MET A 251 11.60 1.19 -12.23
CA MET A 251 11.99 1.42 -13.62
C MET A 251 10.84 2.09 -14.38
N PHE A 252 11.16 3.15 -15.09
CA PHE A 252 10.26 3.83 -16.03
C PHE A 252 10.67 3.43 -17.44
N VAL A 253 9.73 2.88 -18.20
CA VAL A 253 9.96 2.34 -19.55
C VAL A 253 9.21 3.19 -20.57
N GLY A 254 9.96 3.83 -21.44
CA GLY A 254 9.44 4.54 -22.61
C GLY A 254 9.66 3.74 -23.91
N ASP A 255 9.17 4.29 -25.01
CA ASP A 255 9.33 3.67 -26.34
C ASP A 255 10.73 3.88 -26.94
N LYS A 256 11.60 4.71 -26.33
CA LYS A 256 12.96 5.00 -26.81
C LYS A 256 14.06 4.72 -25.77
N GLY A 257 13.69 4.53 -24.50
CA GLY A 257 14.67 4.32 -23.44
C GLY A 257 14.03 4.00 -22.10
N LYS A 258 14.87 3.89 -21.09
CA LYS A 258 14.45 3.52 -19.72
C LYS A 258 15.17 4.39 -18.70
N ILE A 259 14.52 4.59 -17.55
CA ILE A 259 15.11 5.18 -16.34
C ILE A 259 15.06 4.11 -15.25
N LEU A 260 16.17 3.87 -14.59
CA LEU A 260 16.28 2.93 -13.48
C LEU A 260 16.65 3.69 -12.20
N GLY A 261 15.93 3.44 -11.12
CA GLY A 261 16.19 3.98 -9.79
C GLY A 261 16.03 2.94 -8.69
N GLY A 262 16.37 3.31 -7.48
CA GLY A 262 16.08 2.50 -6.28
C GLY A 262 14.59 2.39 -6.01
N PHE A 263 14.22 1.70 -4.93
CA PHE A 263 12.83 1.37 -4.58
C PHE A 263 11.90 2.58 -4.50
N ARG A 264 12.39 3.71 -4.02
CA ARG A 264 11.69 5.01 -3.93
C ARG A 264 12.26 6.03 -4.92
N VAL A 265 12.67 5.55 -6.09
CA VAL A 265 13.30 6.36 -7.14
C VAL A 265 14.68 6.90 -6.74
N GLU A 266 15.32 6.40 -5.69
CA GLU A 266 16.65 6.88 -5.28
C GLU A 266 17.65 6.76 -6.42
N ASN A 267 18.51 7.74 -6.57
CA ASN A 267 19.57 7.79 -7.57
C ASN A 267 19.12 7.38 -8.99
N PRO A 268 18.10 8.01 -9.56
CA PRO A 268 17.60 7.64 -10.88
C PRO A 268 18.69 7.87 -11.94
N ARG A 269 18.74 7.00 -12.94
CA ARG A 269 19.67 7.09 -14.08
C ARG A 269 19.00 6.69 -15.38
N LEU A 270 19.34 7.35 -16.45
CA LEU A 270 18.99 6.93 -17.81
C LEU A 270 19.80 5.67 -18.17
N LEU A 271 19.10 4.66 -18.69
CA LEU A 271 19.76 3.51 -19.30
C LEU A 271 19.94 3.81 -20.77
N SER A 272 21.19 3.97 -21.20
CA SER A 272 21.56 4.20 -22.60
C SER A 272 22.41 3.05 -23.11
N LYS A 273 22.30 2.74 -24.40
CA LYS A 273 23.18 1.75 -25.08
C LYS A 273 24.68 2.13 -25.10
N LYS A 274 25.02 3.36 -24.69
CA LYS A 274 26.39 3.77 -24.40
C LYS A 274 26.53 3.82 -22.89
N ALA A 275 27.21 2.82 -22.34
CA ALA A 275 27.48 2.73 -20.91
C ALA A 275 28.15 4.00 -20.39
N SER A 276 27.42 4.82 -19.66
CA SER A 276 28.05 5.68 -18.68
C SER A 276 28.30 4.79 -17.45
N PRO A 277 29.53 4.73 -16.91
CA PRO A 277 29.78 3.97 -15.70
C PRO A 277 28.79 4.45 -14.62
N PRO A 278 28.31 3.55 -13.76
CA PRO A 278 27.46 3.93 -12.66
C PRO A 278 28.12 5.07 -11.93
N ALA A 279 27.42 6.19 -11.77
CA ALA A 279 27.85 7.27 -10.91
C ALA A 279 28.23 6.62 -9.59
N ALA A 280 29.50 6.75 -9.19
CA ALA A 280 30.05 6.12 -8.01
C ALA A 280 29.06 6.33 -6.88
N ASN A 281 28.66 5.24 -6.21
CA ASN A 281 27.75 5.19 -5.09
C ASN A 281 28.01 6.39 -4.16
N GLN A 282 27.40 7.53 -4.48
CA GLN A 282 27.18 8.55 -3.48
C GLN A 282 26.05 7.96 -2.62
N GLN A 283 26.47 7.04 -1.75
CA GLN A 283 25.73 6.80 -0.53
C GLN A 283 25.54 8.19 0.08
N ARG A 284 24.44 8.87 -0.29
CA ARG A 284 23.93 9.91 0.55
C ARG A 284 23.83 9.25 1.91
N ARG A 285 24.82 9.54 2.78
CA ARG A 285 24.70 9.29 4.20
C ARG A 285 23.28 9.72 4.52
N GLN A 286 22.42 8.75 4.81
CA GLN A 286 21.18 9.05 5.51
C GLN A 286 21.66 9.91 6.65
N GLN A 287 21.37 11.22 6.61
CA GLN A 287 21.63 12.07 7.74
C GLN A 287 20.97 11.36 8.90
N GLN A 288 21.77 10.77 9.77
CA GLN A 288 21.28 10.11 10.96
C GLN A 288 20.45 11.18 11.67
N ARG A 289 19.13 11.00 11.65
CA ARG A 289 18.22 11.88 12.37
C ARG A 289 18.68 11.88 13.81
N GLN A 290 18.98 13.04 14.33
CA GLN A 290 19.27 13.19 15.75
C GLN A 290 18.04 12.73 16.55
N PRO A 291 18.21 12.08 17.71
CA PRO A 291 17.10 11.82 18.62
C PRO A 291 16.33 13.12 18.86
N GLY A 292 15.03 13.13 18.54
CA GLY A 292 14.18 14.32 18.62
C GLY A 292 13.89 15.03 17.29
N ASP A 293 14.55 14.68 16.20
CA ASP A 293 14.28 15.25 14.87
C ASP A 293 12.93 14.78 14.33
N VAL A 294 12.01 15.71 14.19
CA VAL A 294 10.67 15.47 13.62
C VAL A 294 10.75 15.60 12.09
N SER A 295 10.20 14.61 11.37
CA SER A 295 10.21 14.67 9.90
C SER A 295 9.43 15.87 9.36
N PRO A 296 9.78 16.40 8.16
CA PRO A 296 9.05 17.52 7.56
C PRO A 296 7.54 17.27 7.48
N GLY A 297 7.10 16.08 7.11
CA GLY A 297 5.69 15.73 7.05
C GLY A 297 4.98 15.80 8.40
N ILE A 298 5.62 15.30 9.46
CA ILE A 298 5.07 15.40 10.81
C ILE A 298 5.00 16.86 11.27
N ARG A 299 6.03 17.69 10.98
CA ARG A 299 5.99 19.13 11.29
C ARG A 299 4.82 19.83 10.59
N GLN A 300 4.57 19.52 9.31
CA GLN A 300 3.43 20.07 8.56
C GLN A 300 2.09 19.64 9.17
N TRP A 301 1.98 18.38 9.57
CA TRP A 301 0.78 17.90 10.25
C TRP A 301 0.58 18.60 11.61
N MET A 302 1.64 18.77 12.40
CA MET A 302 1.54 19.50 13.66
C MET A 302 1.12 20.97 13.47
N ALA A 303 1.56 21.61 12.38
CA ALA A 303 1.10 22.94 12.01
C ALA A 303 -0.40 22.93 11.63
N ALA A 304 -0.84 21.93 10.88
CA ALA A 304 -2.27 21.75 10.56
C ALA A 304 -3.13 21.52 11.81
N CYS A 305 -2.65 20.77 12.80
CA CYS A 305 -3.33 20.62 14.10
C CYS A 305 -3.52 21.94 14.84
N LYS A 306 -2.68 22.94 14.58
CA LYS A 306 -2.77 24.30 15.16
C LYS A 306 -3.51 25.29 14.28
N GLY A 307 -4.31 24.80 13.32
CA GLY A 307 -5.11 25.65 12.42
C GLY A 307 -4.42 26.09 11.13
N GLY A 308 -3.23 25.55 10.82
CA GLY A 308 -2.56 25.76 9.54
C GLY A 308 -3.17 24.93 8.40
N GLU A 309 -2.55 25.00 7.22
CA GLU A 309 -2.95 24.22 6.05
C GLU A 309 -2.79 22.72 6.28
N GLN A 310 -3.65 21.91 5.65
CA GLN A 310 -3.56 20.47 5.69
C GLN A 310 -2.20 19.98 5.14
N SER A 311 -1.61 19.00 5.82
CA SER A 311 -0.38 18.35 5.34
C SER A 311 -0.57 17.81 3.92
N PRO A 312 0.42 17.93 3.01
CA PRO A 312 0.40 17.26 1.73
C PRO A 312 0.22 15.74 1.85
N GLY A 313 0.61 15.16 3.00
CA GLY A 313 0.38 13.76 3.34
C GLY A 313 -0.98 13.48 3.97
N ASN A 314 -1.99 14.35 3.84
CA ASN A 314 -3.32 14.11 4.38
C ASN A 314 -4.03 12.92 3.72
N PHE A 315 -5.06 12.42 4.38
CA PHE A 315 -5.79 11.23 3.91
C PHE A 315 -6.47 11.44 2.55
N THR A 316 -6.95 12.64 2.26
CA THR A 316 -7.60 12.93 0.97
C THR A 316 -6.62 12.77 -0.20
N ASN A 317 -5.38 13.24 -0.04
CA ASN A 317 -4.34 13.10 -1.06
C ASN A 317 -3.84 11.64 -1.19
N ALA A 318 -4.03 10.81 -0.18
CA ALA A 318 -3.68 9.40 -0.20
C ALA A 318 -4.75 8.52 -0.89
N TRP A 319 -5.91 9.07 -1.30
CA TRP A 319 -6.98 8.31 -1.91
C TRP A 319 -6.54 7.49 -3.13
N PRO A 320 -5.89 8.07 -4.17
CA PRO A 320 -5.63 7.32 -5.41
C PRO A 320 -4.76 6.08 -5.20
N ILE A 321 -3.68 6.21 -4.44
CA ILE A 321 -2.82 5.06 -4.13
C ILE A 321 -3.52 4.05 -3.22
N SER A 322 -4.31 4.50 -2.25
CA SER A 322 -5.03 3.61 -1.34
C SER A 322 -6.13 2.83 -2.07
N GLU A 323 -6.78 3.43 -3.06
CA GLU A 323 -7.73 2.76 -3.95
C GLU A 323 -7.04 1.65 -4.75
N ALA A 324 -5.92 1.95 -5.41
CA ALA A 324 -5.16 0.97 -6.18
C ALA A 324 -4.65 -0.20 -5.31
N VAL A 325 -4.15 0.08 -4.10
CA VAL A 325 -3.68 -0.94 -3.15
C VAL A 325 -4.81 -1.86 -2.70
N ASN A 326 -6.01 -1.34 -2.48
CA ASN A 326 -7.15 -2.20 -2.12
C ASN A 326 -7.63 -3.04 -3.30
N LEU A 327 -7.63 -2.49 -4.52
CA LEU A 327 -7.95 -3.24 -5.73
C LEU A 327 -6.90 -4.33 -6.02
N TYR A 328 -5.61 -4.07 -5.71
CA TYR A 328 -4.58 -5.10 -5.74
C TYR A 328 -4.97 -6.31 -4.87
N ALA A 329 -5.35 -6.08 -3.60
CA ALA A 329 -5.71 -7.16 -2.69
C ALA A 329 -6.88 -8.00 -3.24
N VAL A 330 -7.89 -7.36 -3.85
CA VAL A 330 -9.00 -8.07 -4.50
C VAL A 330 -8.54 -8.87 -5.72
N ALA A 331 -7.66 -8.31 -6.55
CA ALA A 331 -7.12 -9.01 -7.72
C ALA A 331 -6.28 -10.23 -7.32
N MET A 332 -5.42 -10.09 -6.30
CA MET A 332 -4.64 -11.19 -5.72
C MET A 332 -5.53 -12.30 -5.19
N ARG A 333 -6.60 -11.94 -4.46
CA ARG A 333 -7.56 -12.88 -3.84
C ARG A 333 -8.36 -13.66 -4.89
N THR A 334 -8.76 -12.99 -5.97
CA THR A 334 -9.56 -13.63 -7.04
C THR A 334 -8.71 -14.38 -8.07
N GLY A 335 -7.44 -14.04 -8.20
CA GLY A 335 -6.54 -14.56 -9.23
C GLY A 335 -7.02 -14.25 -10.66
N ARG A 336 -7.81 -13.18 -10.84
CA ARG A 336 -8.45 -12.85 -12.12
C ARG A 336 -8.22 -11.38 -12.46
N ARG A 337 -8.08 -11.11 -13.75
CA ARG A 337 -8.14 -9.74 -14.25
C ARG A 337 -9.47 -9.11 -13.88
N LEU A 338 -9.39 -7.93 -13.24
CA LEU A 338 -10.53 -7.12 -12.85
C LEU A 338 -10.65 -5.90 -13.76
N VAL A 339 -11.87 -5.56 -14.14
CA VAL A 339 -12.23 -4.28 -14.79
C VAL A 339 -12.98 -3.45 -13.76
N TYR A 340 -12.43 -2.28 -13.44
CA TYR A 340 -12.96 -1.42 -12.40
C TYR A 340 -13.58 -0.16 -12.98
N ASP A 341 -14.78 0.13 -12.55
CA ASP A 341 -15.48 1.39 -12.82
C ASP A 341 -15.43 2.29 -11.57
N ALA A 342 -14.56 3.29 -11.62
CA ALA A 342 -14.36 4.22 -10.52
C ALA A 342 -15.60 5.07 -10.20
N ALA A 343 -16.44 5.35 -11.20
CA ALA A 343 -17.65 6.15 -11.00
C ALA A 343 -18.68 5.44 -10.10
N SER A 344 -18.86 4.13 -10.33
CA SER A 344 -19.73 3.30 -9.48
C SER A 344 -18.99 2.66 -8.30
N GLY A 345 -17.66 2.68 -8.30
CA GLY A 345 -16.82 1.99 -7.31
C GLY A 345 -16.95 0.46 -7.37
N LYS A 346 -17.20 -0.11 -8.56
CA LYS A 346 -17.50 -1.54 -8.74
C LYS A 346 -16.58 -2.22 -9.74
N ILE A 347 -16.34 -3.50 -9.50
CA ILE A 347 -15.73 -4.44 -10.43
C ILE A 347 -16.85 -4.98 -11.34
N THR A 348 -16.72 -4.75 -12.66
CA THR A 348 -17.79 -4.97 -13.62
C THR A 348 -17.74 -6.33 -14.31
N ASN A 349 -16.54 -6.86 -14.58
CA ASN A 349 -16.36 -8.13 -15.29
C ASN A 349 -16.38 -9.38 -14.39
N VAL A 350 -16.20 -9.21 -13.08
CA VAL A 350 -16.25 -10.27 -12.06
C VAL A 350 -17.13 -9.81 -10.90
N PRO A 351 -18.47 -9.79 -11.04
CA PRO A 351 -19.36 -9.22 -10.03
C PRO A 351 -19.18 -9.82 -8.63
N ALA A 352 -18.86 -11.12 -8.54
CA ALA A 352 -18.61 -11.80 -7.27
C ALA A 352 -17.39 -11.24 -6.50
N ALA A 353 -16.47 -10.56 -7.17
CA ALA A 353 -15.32 -9.92 -6.51
C ALA A 353 -15.71 -8.71 -5.67
N ASN A 354 -16.87 -8.09 -5.94
CA ASN A 354 -17.31 -6.92 -5.20
C ASN A 354 -17.53 -7.18 -3.71
N LYS A 355 -17.81 -8.43 -3.30
CA LYS A 355 -17.89 -8.79 -1.88
C LYS A 355 -16.61 -8.52 -1.10
N TYR A 356 -15.45 -8.51 -1.77
CA TYR A 356 -14.15 -8.25 -1.15
C TYR A 356 -13.79 -6.76 -1.01
N LEU A 357 -14.59 -5.86 -1.60
CA LEU A 357 -14.43 -4.41 -1.44
C LEU A 357 -14.87 -3.91 -0.06
N SER A 358 -15.66 -4.71 0.66
CA SER A 358 -16.17 -4.44 2.01
C SER A 358 -16.02 -5.67 2.89
N ARG A 359 -16.43 -5.55 4.15
CA ARG A 359 -16.60 -6.69 5.08
C ARG A 359 -17.94 -6.62 5.79
N GLU A 360 -18.38 -7.75 6.31
CA GLU A 360 -19.40 -7.79 7.35
C GLU A 360 -18.75 -7.55 8.69
N TYR A 361 -19.30 -6.64 9.47
CA TYR A 361 -18.74 -6.27 10.76
C TYR A 361 -19.24 -7.18 11.86
N ARG A 362 -18.35 -7.61 12.74
CA ARG A 362 -18.71 -8.25 13.97
C ARG A 362 -19.53 -7.28 14.84
N LYS A 363 -20.58 -7.80 15.52
CA LYS A 363 -21.47 -7.02 16.37
C LYS A 363 -20.70 -6.15 17.37
N GLY A 364 -21.00 -4.86 17.39
CA GLY A 364 -20.37 -3.85 18.25
C GLY A 364 -19.04 -3.30 17.68
N TRP A 365 -18.71 -3.66 16.43
CA TRP A 365 -17.55 -3.14 15.68
C TRP A 365 -17.93 -2.45 14.38
N GLU A 366 -19.21 -2.27 14.15
CA GLU A 366 -19.72 -1.56 12.99
C GLU A 366 -19.12 -0.15 12.94
N LEU A 367 -18.78 0.30 11.74
CA LEU A 367 -18.32 1.68 11.59
C LEU A 367 -19.48 2.63 11.87
N GLU A 368 -19.24 3.60 12.72
CA GLU A 368 -20.18 4.70 12.89
C GLU A 368 -20.45 5.32 11.52
N SER A 369 -21.73 5.43 11.11
CA SER A 369 -22.10 6.06 9.83
C SER A 369 -21.50 7.47 9.73
N ALA A 370 -20.93 7.80 8.57
CA ALA A 370 -20.24 9.08 8.35
C ALA A 370 -21.17 10.30 8.44
#